data_aeb9be9a5b3266771cb55fe740cf3753
#
_entry.id   aeb9be9a5b3266771cb55fe740cf3753
#
_cell.length_a   1.000
_cell.length_b   1.000
_cell.length_c   1.000
_cell.angle_alpha   90.00
_cell.angle_beta   90.00
_cell.angle_gamma   90.00
#
_symmetry.space_group_name_H-M   'P 1'
#
loop_
_entity.id
_entity.type
_entity.pdbx_description
1 polymer ?
#
loop_
_entity_poly.entity_id
_entity_poly.type
_entity_poly.pdbx_seq_one_letter_code
_entity_poly.pdbx_strand_id
1 'polypeptide(L)'
;MRKLVTSVLVGGGLIVSAAATPTPAYSADQYTFAVGSLGGTFGRLGAGLVEIFNQKQEKSKFSVVPGGGKSNPARIGSLGADMGFSFGNLIKNARAGQSPYKKAYANLRMVANFYDSCYHQYAAKELVDGGVKTVDDIVASKTPIKISVGKKGTSTEYIASLMMKHLGTNYKALEKRGYKIVFAGVSASSRQIRSRGIDFYFHNSGIPNAGGIQAHLSRDLKFLAMSDGTKKALMNAGFAKCVIPGGIYKGAPGETHSVGTNGVVIATEKTPTDLVYNFLKITHGNPKFLHNVHKIFKKWTPKKASVDLGIPKHPGAIKYYKEAGMM
;
A
#
# COMPACT_ATOMS: atom_id res chain seq x y z
N MET A 1 -98.84 4.54 -18.53
CA MET A 1 -97.38 4.72 -18.70
C MET A 1 -96.73 4.58 -17.34
N ARG A 2 -96.19 3.40 -17.04
CA ARG A 2 -95.57 3.10 -15.73
C ARG A 2 -94.04 3.24 -15.91
N LYS A 3 -93.40 4.10 -15.08
CA LYS A 3 -91.98 4.23 -14.98
C LYS A 3 -91.44 3.20 -14.00
N LEU A 4 -90.57 2.30 -14.45
CA LEU A 4 -89.74 1.45 -13.58
C LEU A 4 -88.59 2.26 -13.01
N VAL A 5 -88.42 2.22 -11.72
CA VAL A 5 -87.22 2.75 -11.05
C VAL A 5 -86.40 1.54 -10.65
N THR A 6 -85.20 1.45 -11.23
CA THR A 6 -84.22 0.40 -10.91
C THR A 6 -83.27 0.94 -9.84
N SER A 7 -83.28 0.33 -8.69
CA SER A 7 -82.33 0.65 -7.60
C SER A 7 -81.05 -0.10 -7.75
N VAL A 8 -79.91 0.59 -7.88
CA VAL A 8 -78.56 0.02 -7.86
C VAL A 8 -78.01 0.03 -6.45
N LEU A 9 -77.80 -1.15 -5.88
CA LEU A 9 -77.06 -1.34 -4.63
C LEU A 9 -75.56 -1.26 -4.90
N VAL A 10 -74.89 -0.25 -4.34
CA VAL A 10 -73.44 -0.12 -4.34
C VAL A 10 -72.89 -0.77 -3.08
N GLY A 11 -72.31 -1.97 -3.22
CA GLY A 11 -71.61 -2.65 -2.12
C GLY A 11 -70.24 -2.02 -1.95
N GLY A 12 -70.05 -1.28 -0.82
CA GLY A 12 -68.73 -0.72 -0.45
C GLY A 12 -67.82 -1.79 0.16
N GLY A 13 -66.86 -2.26 -0.64
CA GLY A 13 -65.76 -3.09 -0.12
C GLY A 13 -64.73 -2.24 0.61
N LEU A 14 -64.59 -2.44 1.92
CA LEU A 14 -63.49 -1.87 2.73
C LEU A 14 -62.18 -2.57 2.29
N ILE A 15 -61.34 -1.85 1.54
CA ILE A 15 -59.96 -2.26 1.29
C ILE A 15 -59.14 -1.86 2.52
N VAL A 16 -58.84 -2.83 3.38
CA VAL A 16 -57.87 -2.66 4.49
C VAL A 16 -56.47 -2.64 3.84
N SER A 17 -55.97 -1.47 3.56
CA SER A 17 -54.57 -1.27 3.19
C SER A 17 -53.70 -1.55 4.42
N ALA A 18 -53.08 -2.73 4.46
CA ALA A 18 -52.01 -3.01 5.42
C ALA A 18 -50.84 -2.03 5.11
N ALA A 19 -50.72 -1.01 5.96
CA ALA A 19 -49.55 -0.12 5.94
C ALA A 19 -48.33 -0.96 6.31
N ALA A 20 -47.54 -1.32 5.31
CA ALA A 20 -46.21 -1.90 5.54
C ALA A 20 -45.37 -0.83 6.26
N THR A 21 -45.12 -1.02 7.56
CA THR A 21 -44.19 -0.20 8.32
C THR A 21 -42.81 -0.33 7.64
N PRO A 22 -42.20 0.78 7.20
CA PRO A 22 -40.85 0.70 6.63
C PRO A 22 -39.90 0.19 7.71
N THR A 23 -39.35 -0.98 7.53
CA THR A 23 -38.23 -1.46 8.36
C THR A 23 -37.11 -0.42 8.24
N PRO A 24 -36.58 0.10 9.36
CA PRO A 24 -35.50 1.07 9.31
C PRO A 24 -34.33 0.42 8.55
N ALA A 25 -33.96 1.00 7.40
CA ALA A 25 -32.78 0.60 6.64
C ALA A 25 -31.57 0.86 7.56
N TYR A 26 -30.97 -0.20 8.10
CA TYR A 26 -29.79 -0.11 8.93
C TYR A 26 -28.62 0.34 8.03
N SER A 27 -28.23 1.61 8.16
CA SER A 27 -27.08 2.13 7.45
C SER A 27 -25.82 1.52 8.03
N ALA A 28 -25.02 0.85 7.18
CA ALA A 28 -23.75 0.30 7.62
C ALA A 28 -22.78 1.42 8.03
N ASP A 29 -22.05 1.19 9.13
CA ASP A 29 -20.99 2.09 9.56
C ASP A 29 -19.91 2.23 8.47
N GLN A 30 -19.51 3.46 8.19
CA GLN A 30 -18.54 3.77 7.12
C GLN A 30 -17.15 4.01 7.70
N TYR A 31 -16.18 3.25 7.20
CA TYR A 31 -14.79 3.34 7.59
C TYR A 31 -13.89 3.58 6.37
N THR A 32 -12.67 4.03 6.61
CA THR A 32 -11.68 4.30 5.56
C THR A 32 -10.45 3.40 5.69
N PHE A 33 -9.98 2.88 4.54
CA PHE A 33 -8.76 2.09 4.46
C PHE A 33 -7.71 2.84 3.62
N ALA A 34 -6.68 3.40 4.26
CA ALA A 34 -5.62 4.14 3.61
C ALA A 34 -4.62 3.20 2.93
N VAL A 35 -4.54 3.27 1.60
CA VAL A 35 -3.66 2.43 0.78
C VAL A 35 -2.39 3.18 0.36
N GLY A 36 -1.82 2.88 -0.78
CA GLY A 36 -0.70 3.58 -1.39
C GLY A 36 -1.12 4.38 -2.62
N SER A 37 -0.17 4.58 -3.54
CA SER A 37 -0.48 5.13 -4.86
C SER A 37 -1.39 4.18 -5.62
N LEU A 38 -2.36 4.72 -6.33
CA LEU A 38 -3.18 3.95 -7.27
C LEU A 38 -2.28 3.26 -8.31
N GLY A 39 -2.54 1.99 -8.60
CA GLY A 39 -1.71 1.15 -9.48
C GLY A 39 -0.43 0.61 -8.84
N GLY A 40 -0.09 1.01 -7.61
CA GLY A 40 0.96 0.41 -6.80
C GLY A 40 0.47 -0.84 -6.05
N THR A 41 1.41 -1.59 -5.45
CA THR A 41 1.09 -2.82 -4.71
C THR A 41 0.05 -2.57 -3.61
N PHE A 42 0.25 -1.61 -2.72
CA PHE A 42 -0.73 -1.29 -1.67
C PHE A 42 -2.11 -0.91 -2.21
N GLY A 43 -2.17 -0.20 -3.36
CA GLY A 43 -3.44 0.14 -3.99
C GLY A 43 -4.23 -1.09 -4.41
N ARG A 44 -3.58 -2.05 -5.09
CA ARG A 44 -4.21 -3.30 -5.54
C ARG A 44 -4.60 -4.21 -4.38
N LEU A 45 -3.68 -4.39 -3.43
CA LEU A 45 -3.91 -5.28 -2.29
C LEU A 45 -5.03 -4.75 -1.39
N GLY A 46 -5.05 -3.44 -1.12
CA GLY A 46 -6.08 -2.81 -0.30
C GLY A 46 -7.45 -2.84 -0.95
N ALA A 47 -7.53 -2.61 -2.27
CA ALA A 47 -8.79 -2.74 -2.99
C ALA A 47 -9.37 -4.17 -2.84
N GLY A 48 -8.56 -5.21 -3.03
CA GLY A 48 -9.01 -6.59 -2.87
C GLY A 48 -9.43 -6.95 -1.44
N LEU A 49 -8.69 -6.47 -0.43
CA LEU A 49 -9.07 -6.68 0.98
C LEU A 49 -10.39 -5.99 1.33
N VAL A 50 -10.55 -4.75 0.90
CA VAL A 50 -11.77 -3.97 1.13
C VAL A 50 -12.95 -4.57 0.36
N GLU A 51 -12.74 -5.00 -0.87
CA GLU A 51 -13.78 -5.63 -1.69
C GLU A 51 -14.35 -6.87 -1.00
N ILE A 52 -13.50 -7.85 -0.64
CA ILE A 52 -13.99 -9.08 0.01
C ILE A 52 -14.60 -8.81 1.40
N PHE A 53 -14.04 -7.85 2.15
CA PHE A 53 -14.63 -7.44 3.42
C PHE A 53 -16.05 -6.88 3.20
N ASN A 54 -16.20 -5.96 2.26
CA ASN A 54 -17.49 -5.32 1.96
C ASN A 54 -18.53 -6.30 1.40
N GLN A 55 -18.10 -7.34 0.67
CA GLN A 55 -19.01 -8.40 0.20
C GLN A 55 -19.53 -9.29 1.33
N LYS A 56 -18.74 -9.52 2.38
CA LYS A 56 -19.04 -10.47 3.45
C LYS A 56 -19.49 -9.83 4.77
N GLN A 57 -19.38 -8.50 4.90
CA GLN A 57 -19.78 -7.76 6.10
C GLN A 57 -20.91 -6.79 5.74
N GLU A 58 -22.02 -6.84 6.51
CA GLU A 58 -23.19 -5.99 6.27
C GLU A 58 -23.18 -4.73 7.14
N LYS A 59 -22.76 -4.86 8.40
CA LYS A 59 -22.83 -3.79 9.43
C LYS A 59 -21.75 -2.72 9.26
N SER A 60 -20.66 -3.02 8.56
CA SER A 60 -19.53 -2.11 8.41
C SER A 60 -18.99 -2.20 7.00
N LYS A 61 -18.64 -1.08 6.41
CA LYS A 61 -18.06 -1.00 5.06
C LYS A 61 -16.79 -0.14 5.07
N PHE A 62 -15.83 -0.50 4.24
CA PHE A 62 -14.65 0.33 4.01
C PHE A 62 -14.72 1.04 2.67
N SER A 63 -14.23 2.27 2.65
CA SER A 63 -13.86 2.99 1.43
C SER A 63 -12.33 3.07 1.32
N VAL A 64 -11.79 2.81 0.14
CA VAL A 64 -10.35 2.93 -0.13
C VAL A 64 -9.98 4.39 -0.32
N VAL A 65 -8.99 4.88 0.45
CA VAL A 65 -8.47 6.24 0.29
C VAL A 65 -6.99 6.21 -0.12
N PRO A 66 -6.58 7.04 -1.11
CA PRO A 66 -5.18 7.12 -1.51
C PRO A 66 -4.28 7.61 -0.37
N GLY A 67 -3.07 7.06 -0.29
CA GLY A 67 -2.09 7.40 0.74
C GLY A 67 -0.68 6.98 0.36
N GLY A 68 0.08 6.57 1.36
CA GLY A 68 1.44 6.06 1.21
C GLY A 68 2.02 5.54 2.51
N GLY A 69 2.93 4.59 2.43
CA GLY A 69 3.50 3.94 3.62
C GLY A 69 4.12 4.92 4.64
N LYS A 70 4.64 6.07 4.17
CA LYS A 70 5.18 7.13 5.03
C LYS A 70 4.09 8.03 5.62
N SER A 71 3.06 8.37 4.83
CA SER A 71 2.02 9.31 5.27
C SER A 71 0.92 8.66 6.11
N ASN A 72 0.62 7.38 5.89
CA ASN A 72 -0.49 6.70 6.55
C ASN A 72 -0.38 6.63 8.08
N PRO A 73 0.81 6.36 8.70
CA PRO A 73 0.91 6.37 10.15
C PRO A 73 0.47 7.69 10.77
N ALA A 74 0.88 8.82 10.21
CA ALA A 74 0.46 10.12 10.72
C ALA A 74 -1.04 10.37 10.50
N ARG A 75 -1.59 9.98 9.32
CA ARG A 75 -3.01 10.11 9.02
C ARG A 75 -3.86 9.29 9.99
N ILE A 76 -3.55 7.98 10.14
CA ILE A 76 -4.31 7.06 11.00
C ILE A 76 -4.13 7.45 12.46
N GLY A 77 -2.90 7.74 12.91
CA GLY A 77 -2.62 8.18 14.27
C GLY A 77 -3.31 9.50 14.66
N SER A 78 -3.64 10.34 13.69
CA SER A 78 -4.45 11.57 13.87
C SER A 78 -5.95 11.36 13.59
N LEU A 79 -6.42 10.11 13.45
CA LEU A 79 -7.80 9.72 13.17
C LEU A 79 -8.35 10.26 11.83
N GLY A 80 -7.48 10.53 10.87
CA GLY A 80 -7.86 10.92 9.51
C GLY A 80 -8.05 9.73 8.54
N ALA A 81 -7.92 8.50 9.06
CA ALA A 81 -8.34 7.24 8.47
C ALA A 81 -8.38 6.18 9.57
N ASP A 82 -9.19 5.11 9.39
CA ASP A 82 -9.44 4.12 10.42
C ASP A 82 -8.42 2.99 10.41
N MET A 83 -8.07 2.51 9.22
CA MET A 83 -7.10 1.45 8.99
C MET A 83 -6.27 1.77 7.73
N GLY A 84 -5.22 1.01 7.51
CA GLY A 84 -4.47 1.11 6.26
C GLY A 84 -3.12 0.45 6.28
N PHE A 85 -2.38 0.63 5.18
CA PHE A 85 -1.05 0.07 5.04
C PHE A 85 0.05 1.03 5.50
N SER A 86 1.10 0.45 6.07
CA SER A 86 2.37 1.12 6.31
C SER A 86 3.52 0.09 6.22
N PHE A 87 4.65 0.45 6.79
CA PHE A 87 5.82 -0.42 6.92
C PHE A 87 6.28 -0.47 8.37
N GLY A 88 6.81 -1.63 8.79
CA GLY A 88 7.15 -1.88 10.18
C GLY A 88 8.11 -0.86 10.80
N ASN A 89 9.16 -0.46 10.08
CA ASN A 89 10.06 0.60 10.53
C ASN A 89 9.38 1.97 10.65
N LEU A 90 8.49 2.30 9.72
CA LEU A 90 7.79 3.59 9.71
C LEU A 90 6.77 3.69 10.86
N ILE A 91 6.07 2.61 11.20
CA ILE A 91 5.17 2.63 12.36
C ILE A 91 5.95 2.72 13.69
N LYS A 92 7.10 2.05 13.81
CA LYS A 92 7.99 2.22 14.98
C LYS A 92 8.41 3.68 15.15
N ASN A 93 8.90 4.29 14.08
CA ASN A 93 9.30 5.70 14.09
C ASN A 93 8.12 6.63 14.39
N ALA A 94 6.95 6.38 13.82
CA ALA A 94 5.75 7.18 14.06
C ALA A 94 5.31 7.11 15.54
N ARG A 95 5.32 5.93 16.14
CA ARG A 95 4.99 5.75 17.55
C ARG A 95 5.96 6.49 18.46
N ALA A 96 7.25 6.51 18.13
CA ALA A 96 8.31 7.17 18.89
C ALA A 96 8.48 8.67 18.56
N GLY A 97 7.76 9.21 17.57
CA GLY A 97 7.95 10.59 17.11
C GLY A 97 9.29 10.84 16.41
N GLN A 98 9.92 9.77 15.93
CA GLN A 98 11.21 9.83 15.23
C GLN A 98 11.03 10.11 13.73
N SER A 99 12.09 10.63 13.11
CA SER A 99 12.10 10.91 11.66
C SER A 99 11.55 9.72 10.84
N PRO A 100 10.65 9.99 9.89
CA PRO A 100 10.28 11.28 9.30
C PRO A 100 9.13 12.03 10.00
N TYR A 101 8.72 11.61 11.17
CA TYR A 101 7.59 12.19 11.92
C TYR A 101 8.08 13.27 12.89
N LYS A 102 7.25 14.32 13.08
CA LYS A 102 7.56 15.45 13.98
C LYS A 102 6.94 15.31 15.37
N LYS A 103 6.04 14.34 15.56
CA LYS A 103 5.39 14.03 16.83
C LYS A 103 5.15 12.53 16.94
N ALA A 104 4.99 12.03 18.16
CA ALA A 104 4.64 10.65 18.44
C ALA A 104 3.16 10.38 18.18
N TYR A 105 2.89 9.18 17.63
CA TYR A 105 1.56 8.62 17.43
C TYR A 105 1.48 7.29 18.21
N ALA A 106 1.56 7.38 19.53
CA ALA A 106 1.63 6.22 20.44
C ALA A 106 0.37 5.33 20.39
N ASN A 107 -0.75 5.88 19.93
CA ASN A 107 -2.03 5.19 19.72
C ASN A 107 -2.04 4.19 18.54
N LEU A 108 -1.03 4.19 17.67
CA LEU A 108 -0.97 3.25 16.56
C LEU A 108 -0.79 1.81 17.05
N ARG A 109 -1.49 0.88 16.38
CA ARG A 109 -1.46 -0.56 16.65
C ARG A 109 -1.24 -1.34 15.35
N MET A 110 -0.51 -2.44 15.42
CA MET A 110 -0.37 -3.36 14.30
C MET A 110 -1.56 -4.29 14.24
N VAL A 111 -2.16 -4.41 13.06
CA VAL A 111 -3.23 -5.37 12.76
C VAL A 111 -2.64 -6.66 12.21
N ALA A 112 -1.77 -6.56 11.22
CA ALA A 112 -1.13 -7.71 10.59
C ALA A 112 0.23 -7.36 10.00
N ASN A 113 1.19 -8.28 10.08
CA ASN A 113 2.31 -8.33 9.15
C ASN A 113 1.79 -8.85 7.81
N PHE A 114 2.20 -8.25 6.68
CA PHE A 114 1.55 -8.53 5.42
C PHE A 114 2.49 -9.16 4.39
N TYR A 115 3.50 -8.42 3.92
CA TYR A 115 4.48 -8.93 2.96
C TYR A 115 5.81 -8.19 3.08
N ASP A 116 6.86 -8.84 2.56
CA ASP A 116 8.18 -8.23 2.51
C ASP A 116 8.32 -7.44 1.21
N SER A 117 8.70 -6.16 1.30
CA SER A 117 8.99 -5.31 0.16
C SER A 117 10.48 -5.21 -0.08
N CYS A 118 10.85 -5.01 -1.34
CA CYS A 118 12.21 -4.68 -1.76
C CYS A 118 12.24 -3.34 -2.48
N TYR A 119 13.35 -2.64 -2.36
CA TYR A 119 13.59 -1.41 -3.10
C TYR A 119 14.21 -1.72 -4.45
N HIS A 120 13.45 -1.48 -5.50
CA HIS A 120 13.84 -1.72 -6.89
C HIS A 120 14.44 -0.45 -7.49
N GLN A 121 15.47 -0.61 -8.33
CA GLN A 121 16.18 0.47 -8.98
C GLN A 121 16.28 0.17 -10.47
N TYR A 122 15.45 0.80 -11.26
CA TYR A 122 15.34 0.58 -12.70
C TYR A 122 16.06 1.69 -13.45
N ALA A 123 17.15 1.33 -14.14
CA ALA A 123 17.91 2.23 -15.00
C ALA A 123 17.66 1.89 -16.47
N ALA A 124 17.56 2.89 -17.30
CA ALA A 124 17.63 2.72 -18.74
C ALA A 124 18.98 2.09 -19.12
N LYS A 125 18.96 1.13 -20.04
CA LYS A 125 20.18 0.42 -20.47
C LYS A 125 21.27 1.40 -20.94
N GLU A 126 20.88 2.48 -21.57
CA GLU A 126 21.79 3.52 -22.07
C GLU A 126 22.65 4.16 -20.95
N LEU A 127 22.11 4.29 -19.73
CA LEU A 127 22.90 4.76 -18.57
C LEU A 127 23.96 3.75 -18.16
N VAL A 128 23.61 2.47 -18.17
CA VAL A 128 24.53 1.39 -17.79
C VAL A 128 25.63 1.22 -18.83
N ASP A 129 25.30 1.30 -20.11
CA ASP A 129 26.25 1.29 -21.20
C ASP A 129 27.20 2.51 -21.13
N GLY A 130 26.75 3.63 -20.63
CA GLY A 130 27.51 4.84 -20.32
C GLY A 130 28.35 4.78 -19.03
N GLY A 131 28.44 3.61 -18.38
CA GLY A 131 29.33 3.38 -17.24
C GLY A 131 28.67 3.46 -15.86
N VAL A 132 27.38 3.73 -15.76
CA VAL A 132 26.64 3.71 -14.48
C VAL A 132 26.47 2.27 -13.99
N LYS A 133 27.03 1.94 -12.82
CA LYS A 133 27.01 0.58 -12.22
C LYS A 133 26.12 0.52 -10.99
N THR A 134 26.05 1.61 -10.23
CA THR A 134 25.34 1.70 -8.95
C THR A 134 24.41 2.91 -8.91
N VAL A 135 23.56 2.96 -7.91
CA VAL A 135 22.75 4.16 -7.61
C VAL A 135 23.63 5.35 -7.23
N ASP A 136 24.76 5.07 -6.59
CA ASP A 136 25.71 6.12 -6.19
C ASP A 136 26.27 6.83 -7.43
N ASP A 137 26.54 6.08 -8.50
CA ASP A 137 26.98 6.65 -9.80
C ASP A 137 25.92 7.55 -10.44
N ILE A 138 24.62 7.22 -10.25
CA ILE A 138 23.51 8.09 -10.71
C ILE A 138 23.62 9.47 -10.05
N VAL A 139 23.88 9.52 -8.75
CA VAL A 139 23.99 10.78 -8.00
C VAL A 139 25.32 11.52 -8.30
N ALA A 140 26.40 10.77 -8.51
CA ALA A 140 27.72 11.30 -8.81
C ALA A 140 27.88 11.76 -10.27
N SER A 141 26.98 11.37 -11.17
CA SER A 141 27.09 11.66 -12.62
C SER A 141 27.30 13.14 -12.89
N LYS A 142 28.24 13.45 -13.79
CA LYS A 142 28.45 14.81 -14.31
C LYS A 142 27.38 15.20 -15.33
N THR A 143 26.81 14.21 -16.03
CA THR A 143 25.71 14.42 -16.98
C THR A 143 24.38 14.35 -16.21
N PRO A 144 23.53 15.37 -16.32
CA PRO A 144 22.24 15.39 -15.67
C PRO A 144 21.33 14.24 -16.10
N ILE A 145 20.67 13.61 -15.13
CA ILE A 145 19.80 12.44 -15.34
C ILE A 145 18.37 12.77 -14.94
N LYS A 146 17.39 12.24 -15.66
CA LYS A 146 15.97 12.38 -15.35
C LYS A 146 15.53 11.24 -14.43
N ILE A 147 15.18 11.54 -13.17
CA ILE A 147 14.97 10.56 -12.11
C ILE A 147 13.55 10.67 -11.56
N SER A 148 12.81 9.55 -11.46
CA SER A 148 11.61 9.49 -10.62
C SER A 148 11.96 8.89 -9.26
N VAL A 149 11.69 9.67 -8.21
CA VAL A 149 11.99 9.33 -6.82
C VAL A 149 10.78 8.80 -6.05
N GLY A 150 9.66 8.53 -6.73
CA GLY A 150 8.40 8.13 -6.12
C GLY A 150 7.52 9.31 -5.73
N LYS A 151 6.23 9.06 -5.52
CA LYS A 151 5.27 10.09 -5.09
C LYS A 151 5.58 10.52 -3.65
N LYS A 152 5.49 11.82 -3.36
CA LYS A 152 5.64 12.35 -2.00
C LYS A 152 4.70 11.63 -1.01
N GLY A 153 5.20 11.34 0.18
CA GLY A 153 4.45 10.60 1.21
C GLY A 153 4.51 9.07 1.08
N THR A 154 5.15 8.53 0.04
CA THR A 154 5.40 7.08 -0.10
C THR A 154 6.71 6.67 0.57
N SER A 155 6.86 5.37 0.86
CA SER A 155 8.13 4.81 1.30
C SER A 155 9.21 4.90 0.22
N THR A 156 8.83 4.82 -1.05
CA THR A 156 9.76 4.97 -2.18
C THR A 156 10.49 6.32 -2.11
N GLU A 157 9.73 7.41 -1.99
CA GLU A 157 10.31 8.75 -1.87
C GLU A 157 11.14 8.90 -0.59
N TYR A 158 10.67 8.31 0.52
CA TYR A 158 11.40 8.37 1.79
C TYR A 158 12.77 7.67 1.70
N ILE A 159 12.83 6.46 1.12
CA ILE A 159 14.10 5.75 0.92
C ILE A 159 15.02 6.55 -0.01
N ALA A 160 14.49 7.07 -1.13
CA ALA A 160 15.27 7.90 -2.04
C ALA A 160 15.86 9.14 -1.32
N SER A 161 15.08 9.80 -0.47
CA SER A 161 15.55 10.97 0.31
C SER A 161 16.66 10.62 1.29
N LEU A 162 16.58 9.44 1.94
CA LEU A 162 17.63 8.96 2.83
C LEU A 162 18.93 8.62 2.07
N MET A 163 18.80 8.02 0.88
CA MET A 163 19.95 7.77 0.01
C MET A 163 20.62 9.08 -0.42
N MET A 164 19.84 10.06 -0.89
CA MET A 164 20.38 11.37 -1.25
C MET A 164 21.12 12.02 -0.08
N LYS A 165 20.52 11.95 1.12
CA LYS A 165 21.17 12.47 2.35
C LYS A 165 22.49 11.75 2.66
N HIS A 166 22.53 10.42 2.55
CA HIS A 166 23.73 9.63 2.74
C HIS A 166 24.84 10.02 1.76
N LEU A 167 24.46 10.27 0.51
CA LEU A 167 25.36 10.68 -0.56
C LEU A 167 25.70 12.18 -0.57
N GLY A 168 25.42 12.88 0.55
CA GLY A 168 25.77 14.29 0.73
C GLY A 168 24.98 15.28 -0.13
N THR A 169 23.81 14.88 -0.64
CA THR A 169 23.00 15.70 -1.55
C THR A 169 21.51 15.70 -1.18
N ASN A 170 20.71 16.39 -1.97
CA ASN A 170 19.26 16.41 -1.90
C ASN A 170 18.66 16.75 -3.28
N TYR A 171 17.33 16.65 -3.40
CA TYR A 171 16.65 16.91 -4.68
C TYR A 171 16.94 18.30 -5.26
N LYS A 172 16.90 19.36 -4.43
CA LYS A 172 17.20 20.73 -4.88
C LYS A 172 18.64 20.89 -5.37
N ALA A 173 19.60 20.22 -4.70
CA ALA A 173 20.99 20.25 -5.13
C ALA A 173 21.19 19.53 -6.46
N LEU A 174 20.51 18.41 -6.69
CA LEU A 174 20.52 17.72 -7.97
C LEU A 174 19.85 18.56 -9.08
N GLU A 175 18.70 19.19 -8.80
CA GLU A 175 18.04 20.09 -9.75
C GLU A 175 18.94 21.26 -10.16
N LYS A 176 19.70 21.86 -9.24
CA LYS A 176 20.71 22.89 -9.54
C LYS A 176 21.84 22.38 -10.46
N ARG A 177 22.10 21.06 -10.45
CA ARG A 177 23.06 20.41 -11.36
C ARG A 177 22.40 19.99 -12.68
N GLY A 178 21.17 20.43 -12.96
CA GLY A 178 20.44 20.15 -14.19
C GLY A 178 19.62 18.85 -14.19
N TYR A 179 19.62 18.08 -13.10
CA TYR A 179 18.82 16.87 -13.01
C TYR A 179 17.31 17.18 -13.04
N LYS A 180 16.53 16.32 -13.69
CA LYS A 180 15.07 16.40 -13.62
C LYS A 180 14.57 15.43 -12.54
N ILE A 181 14.03 15.97 -11.45
CA ILE A 181 13.45 15.17 -10.35
C ILE A 181 11.94 15.09 -10.53
N VAL A 182 11.41 13.88 -10.61
CA VAL A 182 9.99 13.60 -10.83
C VAL A 182 9.40 12.87 -9.62
N PHE A 183 8.35 13.45 -9.03
CA PHE A 183 7.59 12.83 -7.94
C PHE A 183 6.37 12.10 -8.49
N ALA A 184 6.56 10.89 -8.98
CA ALA A 184 5.52 10.11 -9.63
C ALA A 184 5.29 8.76 -8.95
N GLY A 185 4.04 8.27 -8.96
CA GLY A 185 3.70 6.91 -8.53
C GLY A 185 4.16 5.89 -9.57
N VAL A 186 4.20 4.60 -9.19
CA VAL A 186 4.79 3.51 -9.99
C VAL A 186 4.25 3.44 -11.42
N SER A 187 2.94 3.53 -11.63
CA SER A 187 2.35 3.46 -12.98
C SER A 187 2.74 4.65 -13.87
N ALA A 188 2.86 5.84 -13.28
CA ALA A 188 3.30 7.03 -14.02
C ALA A 188 4.80 6.94 -14.33
N SER A 189 5.64 6.52 -13.37
CA SER A 189 7.07 6.29 -13.59
C SER A 189 7.32 5.23 -14.66
N SER A 190 6.54 4.13 -14.63
CA SER A 190 6.60 3.07 -15.63
C SER A 190 6.25 3.57 -17.05
N ARG A 191 5.26 4.46 -17.18
CA ARG A 191 4.96 5.10 -18.47
C ARG A 191 6.07 6.06 -18.90
N GLN A 192 6.56 6.89 -17.98
CA GLN A 192 7.59 7.89 -18.31
C GLN A 192 8.94 7.26 -18.68
N ILE A 193 9.36 6.15 -18.07
CA ILE A 193 10.62 5.50 -18.49
C ILE A 193 10.46 4.87 -19.88
N ARG A 194 9.30 4.34 -20.21
CA ARG A 194 9.00 3.82 -21.55
C ARG A 194 9.03 4.90 -22.62
N SER A 195 8.47 6.08 -22.33
CA SER A 195 8.46 7.25 -23.24
C SER A 195 9.73 8.10 -23.17
N ARG A 196 10.78 7.64 -22.48
CA ARG A 196 12.06 8.37 -22.28
C ARG A 196 11.92 9.71 -21.55
N GLY A 197 10.79 9.92 -20.85
CA GLY A 197 10.56 11.07 -19.99
C GLY A 197 11.39 11.06 -18.71
N ILE A 198 11.84 9.88 -18.28
CA ILE A 198 12.82 9.64 -17.22
C ILE A 198 13.79 8.55 -17.67
N ASP A 199 14.97 8.49 -17.03
CA ASP A 199 16.02 7.52 -17.35
C ASP A 199 16.30 6.56 -16.20
N PHE A 200 15.84 6.93 -15.00
CA PHE A 200 15.99 6.12 -13.79
C PHE A 200 14.79 6.30 -12.87
N TYR A 201 14.35 5.22 -12.22
CA TYR A 201 13.34 5.33 -11.18
C TYR A 201 13.48 4.29 -10.08
N PHE A 202 13.09 4.70 -8.89
CA PHE A 202 13.02 3.87 -7.70
C PHE A 202 11.61 3.35 -7.47
N HIS A 203 11.52 2.17 -6.86
CA HIS A 203 10.23 1.67 -6.38
C HIS A 203 10.38 0.67 -5.22
N ASN A 204 9.71 0.95 -4.09
CA ASN A 204 9.60 0.02 -2.97
C ASN A 204 8.32 -0.80 -3.11
N SER A 205 8.43 -2.10 -3.31
CA SER A 205 7.27 -2.98 -3.53
C SER A 205 7.57 -4.44 -3.22
N GLY A 206 6.50 -5.25 -3.22
CA GLY A 206 6.63 -6.71 -3.27
C GLY A 206 7.24 -7.19 -4.60
N ILE A 207 7.71 -8.43 -4.59
CA ILE A 207 8.29 -9.12 -5.74
C ILE A 207 7.29 -10.21 -6.19
N PRO A 208 6.94 -10.27 -7.49
CA PRO A 208 7.28 -9.34 -8.57
C PRO A 208 6.49 -8.03 -8.52
N ASN A 209 7.06 -6.97 -9.12
CA ASN A 209 6.43 -5.67 -9.30
C ASN A 209 5.82 -5.55 -10.69
N ALA A 210 4.51 -5.39 -10.80
CA ALA A 210 3.84 -5.29 -12.09
C ALA A 210 4.27 -4.06 -12.90
N GLY A 211 4.51 -2.91 -12.24
CA GLY A 211 5.01 -1.70 -12.89
C GLY A 211 6.40 -1.89 -13.47
N GLY A 212 7.28 -2.61 -12.76
CA GLY A 212 8.59 -2.99 -13.27
C GLY A 212 8.52 -3.90 -14.49
N ILE A 213 7.66 -4.93 -14.44
CA ILE A 213 7.43 -5.81 -15.61
C ILE A 213 6.95 -4.99 -16.81
N GLN A 214 5.95 -4.12 -16.63
CA GLN A 214 5.43 -3.26 -17.69
C GLN A 214 6.49 -2.30 -18.27
N ALA A 215 7.36 -1.77 -17.43
CA ALA A 215 8.42 -0.86 -17.87
C ALA A 215 9.38 -1.53 -18.86
N HIS A 216 9.69 -2.83 -18.66
CA HIS A 216 10.56 -3.60 -19.54
C HIS A 216 9.95 -3.99 -20.90
N LEU A 217 8.65 -3.80 -21.11
CA LEU A 217 7.99 -4.17 -22.36
C LEU A 217 8.37 -3.26 -23.55
N SER A 218 8.82 -2.02 -23.28
CA SER A 218 9.03 -1.01 -24.34
C SER A 218 10.38 -0.29 -24.24
N ARG A 219 11.18 -0.59 -23.24
CA ARG A 219 12.54 -0.06 -23.08
C ARG A 219 13.40 -1.08 -22.36
N ASP A 220 14.60 -1.29 -22.82
CA ASP A 220 15.56 -2.12 -22.11
C ASP A 220 16.01 -1.41 -20.84
N LEU A 221 15.78 -2.09 -19.73
CA LEU A 221 16.12 -1.60 -18.40
C LEU A 221 17.09 -2.57 -17.73
N LYS A 222 17.90 -2.05 -16.86
CA LYS A 222 18.80 -2.79 -15.97
C LYS A 222 18.46 -2.47 -14.53
N PHE A 223 18.70 -3.43 -13.65
CA PHE A 223 18.69 -3.19 -12.21
C PHE A 223 20.07 -2.70 -11.79
N LEU A 224 20.09 -1.60 -11.01
CA LEU A 224 21.33 -1.13 -10.40
C LEU A 224 21.43 -1.68 -8.96
N ALA A 225 22.65 -2.04 -8.58
CA ALA A 225 22.98 -2.35 -7.21
C ALA A 225 23.06 -1.07 -6.35
N MET A 226 22.91 -1.21 -5.05
CA MET A 226 23.34 -0.20 -4.08
C MET A 226 24.78 -0.52 -3.67
N SER A 227 25.59 0.51 -3.42
CA SER A 227 26.87 0.34 -2.72
C SER A 227 26.65 -0.24 -1.32
N ASP A 228 27.66 -0.88 -0.76
CA ASP A 228 27.57 -1.40 0.61
C ASP A 228 27.39 -0.27 1.63
N GLY A 229 27.99 0.89 1.37
CA GLY A 229 27.82 2.09 2.19
C GLY A 229 26.37 2.56 2.22
N THR A 230 25.74 2.69 1.06
CA THR A 230 24.32 3.06 0.95
C THR A 230 23.39 2.02 1.59
N LYS A 231 23.64 0.71 1.39
CA LYS A 231 22.88 -0.34 2.07
C LYS A 231 23.01 -0.24 3.60
N LYS A 232 24.23 -0.08 4.12
CA LYS A 232 24.50 0.06 5.55
C LYS A 232 23.78 1.28 6.15
N ALA A 233 23.83 2.42 5.46
CA ALA A 233 23.14 3.64 5.90
C ALA A 233 21.62 3.45 5.99
N LEU A 234 21.01 2.79 5.01
CA LEU A 234 19.59 2.48 5.02
C LEU A 234 19.24 1.45 6.11
N MET A 235 20.08 0.44 6.34
CA MET A 235 19.86 -0.52 7.43
C MET A 235 19.92 0.16 8.81
N ASN A 236 20.80 1.11 9.01
CA ASN A 236 20.85 1.93 10.23
C ASN A 236 19.57 2.79 10.39
N ALA A 237 18.87 3.12 9.30
CA ALA A 237 17.57 3.78 9.31
C ALA A 237 16.38 2.81 9.47
N GLY A 238 16.64 1.54 9.84
CA GLY A 238 15.62 0.53 10.15
C GLY A 238 15.12 -0.30 8.98
N PHE A 239 15.82 -0.29 7.84
CA PHE A 239 15.54 -1.20 6.74
C PHE A 239 16.29 -2.53 6.93
N ALA A 240 15.79 -3.60 6.30
CA ALA A 240 16.43 -4.91 6.32
C ALA A 240 17.10 -5.21 4.98
N LYS A 241 18.03 -6.17 4.96
CA LYS A 241 18.56 -6.72 3.71
C LYS A 241 17.41 -7.32 2.88
N CYS A 242 17.44 -7.11 1.59
CA CYS A 242 16.54 -7.74 0.64
C CYS A 242 17.27 -8.14 -0.62
N VAL A 243 16.92 -9.32 -1.16
CA VAL A 243 17.42 -9.82 -2.43
C VAL A 243 16.26 -9.95 -3.40
N ILE A 244 16.41 -9.36 -4.57
CA ILE A 244 15.51 -9.57 -5.70
C ILE A 244 16.10 -10.74 -6.50
N PRO A 245 15.43 -11.90 -6.57
CA PRO A 245 15.96 -13.07 -7.27
C PRO A 245 16.16 -12.78 -8.76
N GLY A 246 17.19 -13.38 -9.33
CA GLY A 246 17.47 -13.30 -10.76
C GLY A 246 16.37 -13.91 -11.62
N GLY A 247 16.23 -13.45 -12.85
CA GLY A 247 15.28 -13.97 -13.85
C GLY A 247 13.84 -13.52 -13.68
N ILE A 248 13.46 -12.82 -12.57
CA ILE A 248 12.09 -12.31 -12.38
C ILE A 248 11.79 -11.14 -13.33
N TYR A 249 12.78 -10.34 -13.65
CA TYR A 249 12.68 -9.21 -14.56
C TYR A 249 13.65 -9.36 -15.72
N LYS A 250 13.23 -9.02 -16.93
CA LYS A 250 14.01 -9.16 -18.18
C LYS A 250 15.42 -8.56 -18.05
N GLY A 251 15.59 -7.43 -17.38
CA GLY A 251 16.87 -6.72 -17.23
C GLY A 251 17.71 -7.14 -16.03
N ALA A 252 17.31 -8.17 -15.28
CA ALA A 252 17.97 -8.65 -14.07
C ALA A 252 18.16 -10.17 -14.10
N PRO A 253 19.13 -10.70 -14.88
CA PRO A 253 19.37 -12.14 -14.97
C PRO A 253 19.92 -12.73 -13.67
N GLY A 254 20.70 -11.97 -12.92
CA GLY A 254 21.26 -12.34 -11.61
C GLY A 254 20.50 -11.72 -10.44
N GLU A 255 20.89 -12.11 -9.23
CA GLU A 255 20.36 -11.52 -8.00
C GLU A 255 20.75 -10.05 -7.88
N THR A 256 19.80 -9.25 -7.36
CA THR A 256 20.05 -7.84 -7.04
C THR A 256 19.91 -7.62 -5.54
N HIS A 257 21.02 -7.31 -4.88
CA HIS A 257 21.05 -7.00 -3.46
C HIS A 257 20.58 -5.57 -3.20
N SER A 258 19.59 -5.43 -2.32
CA SER A 258 18.94 -4.17 -2.01
C SER A 258 18.54 -4.11 -0.52
N VAL A 259 17.71 -3.17 -0.16
CA VAL A 259 17.06 -3.08 1.14
C VAL A 259 15.55 -3.20 1.01
N GLY A 260 14.89 -3.61 2.08
CA GLY A 260 13.46 -3.77 2.14
C GLY A 260 12.89 -3.54 3.52
N THR A 261 11.60 -3.73 3.66
CA THR A 261 10.90 -3.65 4.95
C THR A 261 9.58 -4.42 4.89
N ASN A 262 9.03 -4.78 6.05
CA ASN A 262 7.76 -5.47 6.14
C ASN A 262 6.60 -4.50 5.90
N GLY A 263 5.77 -4.78 4.90
CA GLY A 263 4.47 -4.15 4.77
C GLY A 263 3.54 -4.63 5.88
N VAL A 264 2.84 -3.72 6.52
CA VAL A 264 1.94 -4.01 7.64
C VAL A 264 0.57 -3.36 7.44
N VAL A 265 -0.47 -3.97 8.00
CA VAL A 265 -1.78 -3.34 8.20
C VAL A 265 -1.79 -2.73 9.60
N ILE A 266 -2.24 -1.49 9.70
CA ILE A 266 -2.27 -0.72 10.94
C ILE A 266 -3.64 -0.11 11.19
N ALA A 267 -3.91 0.14 12.46
CA ALA A 267 -5.07 0.84 12.99
C ALA A 267 -4.66 1.71 14.18
N THR A 268 -5.60 2.32 14.88
CA THR A 268 -5.36 2.90 16.21
C THR A 268 -6.04 2.05 17.29
N GLU A 269 -5.69 2.25 18.55
CA GLU A 269 -6.38 1.62 19.68
C GLU A 269 -7.87 2.00 19.76
N LYS A 270 -8.28 3.11 19.13
CA LYS A 270 -9.67 3.59 19.07
C LYS A 270 -10.49 2.91 17.96
N THR A 271 -9.83 2.24 17.01
CA THR A 271 -10.53 1.49 15.95
C THR A 271 -11.32 0.34 16.61
N PRO A 272 -12.62 0.13 16.29
CA PRO A 272 -13.42 -0.88 16.96
C PRO A 272 -12.81 -2.27 16.92
N THR A 273 -12.79 -2.95 18.07
CA THR A 273 -12.20 -4.30 18.21
C THR A 273 -12.84 -5.30 17.23
N ASP A 274 -14.17 -5.29 17.11
CA ASP A 274 -14.87 -6.22 16.24
C ASP A 274 -14.68 -5.90 14.75
N LEU A 275 -14.45 -4.64 14.38
CA LEU A 275 -14.11 -4.26 13.01
C LEU A 275 -12.78 -4.91 12.59
N VAL A 276 -11.75 -4.80 13.42
CA VAL A 276 -10.43 -5.38 13.14
C VAL A 276 -10.45 -6.91 13.18
N TYR A 277 -11.16 -7.48 14.15
CA TYR A 277 -11.35 -8.94 14.25
C TYR A 277 -12.04 -9.49 12.99
N ASN A 278 -13.18 -8.90 12.59
CA ASN A 278 -13.93 -9.31 11.40
C ASN A 278 -13.13 -9.09 10.11
N PHE A 279 -12.35 -7.99 10.02
CA PHE A 279 -11.46 -7.75 8.89
C PHE A 279 -10.48 -8.92 8.70
N LEU A 280 -9.82 -9.37 9.75
CA LEU A 280 -8.88 -10.50 9.68
C LEU A 280 -9.60 -11.82 9.40
N LYS A 281 -10.71 -12.09 10.08
CA LYS A 281 -11.49 -13.33 9.92
C LYS A 281 -12.02 -13.48 8.49
N ILE A 282 -12.60 -12.42 7.92
CA ILE A 282 -13.13 -12.42 6.56
C ILE A 282 -12.00 -12.54 5.53
N THR A 283 -10.94 -11.75 5.67
CA THR A 283 -9.87 -11.75 4.67
C THR A 283 -9.09 -13.06 4.66
N HIS A 284 -8.75 -13.64 5.82
CA HIS A 284 -8.09 -14.95 5.88
C HIS A 284 -9.05 -16.12 5.55
N GLY A 285 -10.35 -15.95 5.77
CA GLY A 285 -11.37 -16.95 5.40
C GLY A 285 -11.66 -17.02 3.89
N ASN A 286 -11.15 -16.08 3.10
CA ASN A 286 -11.40 -16.02 1.65
C ASN A 286 -10.11 -16.03 0.81
N PRO A 287 -9.22 -17.02 1.00
CA PRO A 287 -7.90 -17.02 0.34
C PRO A 287 -8.01 -17.15 -1.18
N LYS A 288 -8.97 -17.94 -1.70
CA LYS A 288 -9.15 -18.11 -3.16
C LYS A 288 -9.43 -16.78 -3.87
N PHE A 289 -10.31 -15.95 -3.30
CA PHE A 289 -10.60 -14.61 -3.83
C PHE A 289 -9.31 -13.76 -3.86
N LEU A 290 -8.62 -13.66 -2.75
CA LEU A 290 -7.43 -12.84 -2.62
C LEU A 290 -6.26 -13.33 -3.49
N HIS A 291 -6.10 -14.63 -3.69
CA HIS A 291 -5.09 -15.19 -4.61
C HIS A 291 -5.28 -14.71 -6.05
N ASN A 292 -6.54 -14.53 -6.49
CA ASN A 292 -6.84 -13.99 -7.81
C ASN A 292 -6.55 -12.49 -7.92
N VAL A 293 -6.64 -11.75 -6.81
CA VAL A 293 -6.28 -10.32 -6.79
C VAL A 293 -4.78 -10.12 -6.98
N HIS A 294 -3.95 -10.88 -6.24
CA HIS A 294 -2.49 -10.74 -6.33
C HIS A 294 -1.72 -11.94 -5.74
N LYS A 295 -0.62 -12.31 -6.39
CA LYS A 295 0.24 -13.45 -5.97
C LYS A 295 0.79 -13.32 -4.53
N ILE A 296 0.96 -12.11 -4.00
CA ILE A 296 1.41 -11.85 -2.62
C ILE A 296 0.48 -12.53 -1.61
N PHE A 297 -0.81 -12.57 -1.86
CA PHE A 297 -1.78 -13.21 -0.96
C PHE A 297 -1.57 -14.72 -0.76
N LYS A 298 -0.90 -15.41 -1.72
CA LYS A 298 -0.54 -16.82 -1.55
C LYS A 298 0.39 -17.08 -0.36
N LYS A 299 1.13 -16.06 0.06
CA LYS A 299 2.05 -16.10 1.21
C LYS A 299 1.47 -15.43 2.47
N TRP A 300 0.30 -14.81 2.38
CA TRP A 300 -0.33 -14.13 3.51
C TRP A 300 -1.26 -15.09 4.26
N THR A 301 -0.72 -15.73 5.26
CA THR A 301 -1.41 -16.68 6.14
C THR A 301 -1.57 -16.10 7.54
N PRO A 302 -2.48 -16.63 8.39
CA PRO A 302 -2.59 -16.19 9.78
C PRO A 302 -1.26 -16.24 10.53
N LYS A 303 -0.45 -17.29 10.30
CA LYS A 303 0.89 -17.44 10.88
C LYS A 303 1.83 -16.30 10.49
N LYS A 304 1.88 -15.92 9.20
CA LYS A 304 2.70 -14.78 8.76
C LYS A 304 2.15 -13.45 9.26
N ALA A 305 0.83 -13.30 9.29
CA ALA A 305 0.16 -12.08 9.72
C ALA A 305 0.35 -11.80 11.22
N SER A 306 0.45 -12.85 12.05
CA SER A 306 0.63 -12.74 13.50
C SER A 306 2.06 -12.47 13.96
N VAL A 307 3.07 -12.53 13.07
CA VAL A 307 4.49 -12.32 13.42
C VAL A 307 4.67 -11.06 14.25
N ASP A 308 5.41 -11.18 15.33
CA ASP A 308 5.74 -10.04 16.17
C ASP A 308 6.88 -9.22 15.54
N LEU A 309 6.61 -7.94 15.33
CA LEU A 309 7.58 -6.97 14.85
C LEU A 309 8.00 -5.98 15.93
N GLY A 310 7.71 -6.27 17.21
CA GLY A 310 7.96 -5.35 18.34
C GLY A 310 7.06 -4.10 18.26
N ILE A 311 5.85 -4.24 17.76
CA ILE A 311 4.82 -3.21 17.65
C ILE A 311 3.57 -3.72 18.36
N PRO A 312 2.98 -2.98 19.32
CA PRO A 312 1.78 -3.42 20.01
C PRO A 312 0.66 -3.75 19.01
N LYS A 313 0.10 -4.97 19.14
CA LYS A 313 -1.01 -5.41 18.30
C LYS A 313 -2.34 -4.78 18.75
N HIS A 314 -3.24 -4.65 17.80
CA HIS A 314 -4.60 -4.20 18.06
C HIS A 314 -5.41 -5.29 18.82
N PRO A 315 -6.29 -4.93 19.80
CA PRO A 315 -7.09 -5.93 20.56
C PRO A 315 -7.85 -6.90 19.66
N GLY A 316 -8.49 -6.43 18.60
CA GLY A 316 -9.19 -7.28 17.63
C GLY A 316 -8.27 -8.23 16.86
N ALA A 317 -7.02 -7.82 16.60
CA ALA A 317 -6.03 -8.71 16.01
C ALA A 317 -5.58 -9.79 17.00
N ILE A 318 -5.36 -9.43 18.27
CA ILE A 318 -5.02 -10.40 19.34
C ILE A 318 -6.13 -11.44 19.47
N LYS A 319 -7.40 -10.99 19.55
CA LYS A 319 -8.58 -11.88 19.62
C LYS A 319 -8.59 -12.89 18.47
N TYR A 320 -8.43 -12.40 17.24
CA TYR A 320 -8.40 -13.26 16.06
C TYR A 320 -7.24 -14.26 16.07
N TYR A 321 -6.01 -13.80 16.38
CA TYR A 321 -4.84 -14.70 16.35
C TYR A 321 -4.85 -15.75 17.45
N LYS A 322 -5.43 -15.46 18.62
CA LYS A 322 -5.65 -16.46 19.67
C LYS A 322 -6.66 -17.53 19.21
N GLU A 323 -7.79 -17.11 18.62
CA GLU A 323 -8.79 -18.06 18.06
C GLU A 323 -8.19 -18.93 16.94
N ALA A 324 -7.29 -18.36 16.12
CA ALA A 324 -6.61 -19.07 15.05
C ALA A 324 -5.41 -19.92 15.51
N GLY A 325 -5.13 -20.02 16.83
CA GLY A 325 -4.01 -20.79 17.39
C GLY A 325 -2.61 -20.23 17.05
N MET A 326 -2.51 -18.92 16.82
CA MET A 326 -1.27 -18.24 16.41
C MET A 326 -0.61 -17.45 17.56
N MET A 327 -1.23 -17.40 18.74
CA MET A 327 -0.75 -16.75 19.95
C MET A 327 -1.13 -17.54 21.20
#